data_a2b791bdd044b8acd865c08f574fffbc
#
_entry.id   a2b791bdd044b8acd865c08f574fffbc
#
_cell.length_a   1.000
_cell.length_b   1.000
_cell.length_c   1.000
_cell.angle_alpha   90.00
_cell.angle_beta   90.00
_cell.angle_gamma   90.00
#
_symmetry.space_group_name_H-M   'P 1'
#
loop_
_entity.id
_entity.type
_entity.pdbx_description
1 polymer ?
#
loop_
_entity_poly.entity_id
_entity_poly.type
_entity_poly.pdbx_seq_one_letter_code
_entity_poly.pdbx_strand_id
1 'polypeptide(L)'
;DVYKRQFLDEIGNLPYHLQAKLLTAIQRRSIVKVGSNTPIPIDIRLICATNRNLQEMVAKGEFREDLLYRINTIHVEIPPLRERKEDIIPLAERFMVHFCKQYDKSLMKFTPEAKDKLTAHPWYGNIRELEHVIEKAVIINDSPLIPAELFQLSVPRIAIQEQSISTLEEMEVQMIRKALDACAGNLSAVAAQLGITRQTLYNKMKKFGL
;
A
#
# COMPACT_ATOMS: atom_id res chain seq x y z
N ASP A 1 5.21 32.79 21.47
CA ASP A 1 5.85 31.47 21.64
C ASP A 1 5.47 30.57 20.49
N VAL A 2 6.39 30.41 19.52
CA VAL A 2 6.19 29.50 18.40
C VAL A 2 6.58 28.11 18.91
N TYR A 3 5.61 27.31 19.34
CA TYR A 3 5.81 25.88 19.57
C TYR A 3 6.35 25.25 18.28
N LYS A 4 7.62 24.90 18.26
CA LYS A 4 8.23 24.24 17.12
C LYS A 4 7.64 22.83 17.00
N ARG A 5 6.77 22.61 16.03
CA ARG A 5 6.26 21.29 15.70
C ARG A 5 7.29 20.60 14.82
N GLN A 6 7.70 19.41 15.22
CA GLN A 6 8.60 18.56 14.44
C GLN A 6 7.82 17.35 13.95
N PHE A 7 7.76 17.19 12.65
CA PHE A 7 7.17 16.00 12.01
C PHE A 7 8.31 15.09 11.51
N LEU A 8 8.30 13.84 11.95
CA LEU A 8 9.21 12.79 11.49
C LEU A 8 8.41 11.76 10.71
N ASP A 9 8.49 11.85 9.39
CA ASP A 9 7.86 10.88 8.51
C ASP A 9 8.73 9.63 8.41
N GLU A 10 8.08 8.47 8.23
CA GLU A 10 8.72 7.16 8.10
C GLU A 10 9.71 6.83 9.22
N ILE A 11 9.35 7.11 10.47
CA ILE A 11 10.23 6.87 11.63
C ILE A 11 10.73 5.41 11.71
N GLY A 12 9.98 4.45 11.18
CA GLY A 12 10.38 3.05 11.08
C GLY A 12 11.59 2.79 10.16
N ASN A 13 11.94 3.76 9.30
CA ASN A 13 13.12 3.66 8.43
C ASN A 13 14.38 4.30 9.05
N LEU A 14 14.26 4.87 10.27
CA LEU A 14 15.41 5.47 10.96
C LEU A 14 16.44 4.39 11.31
N PRO A 15 17.71 4.53 10.86
CA PRO A 15 18.78 3.60 11.20
C PRO A 15 18.93 3.40 12.71
N TYR A 16 19.16 2.16 13.17
CA TYR A 16 19.19 1.80 14.58
C TYR A 16 20.11 2.66 15.43
N HIS A 17 21.31 3.01 14.93
CA HIS A 17 22.26 3.88 15.64
C HIS A 17 21.78 5.33 15.79
N LEU A 18 20.88 5.81 14.93
CA LEU A 18 20.28 7.15 15.03
C LEU A 18 19.09 7.17 15.98
N GLN A 19 18.44 6.05 16.22
CA GLN A 19 17.35 5.93 17.17
C GLN A 19 17.81 6.29 18.60
N ALA A 20 19.03 5.88 18.99
CA ALA A 20 19.61 6.24 20.27
C ALA A 20 19.87 7.76 20.41
N LYS A 21 20.30 8.42 19.32
CA LYS A 21 20.49 9.88 19.31
C LYS A 21 19.16 10.62 19.42
N LEU A 22 18.14 10.15 18.70
CA LEU A 22 16.79 10.72 18.78
C LEU A 22 16.22 10.58 20.20
N LEU A 23 16.35 9.40 20.80
CA LEU A 23 15.92 9.17 22.18
C LEU A 23 16.60 10.14 23.15
N THR A 24 17.91 10.31 23.04
CA THR A 24 18.68 11.25 23.87
C THR A 24 18.19 12.70 23.70
N ALA A 25 17.91 13.12 22.45
CA ALA A 25 17.41 14.45 22.17
C ALA A 25 16.02 14.70 22.81
N ILE A 26 15.12 13.70 22.73
CA ILE A 26 13.78 13.80 23.31
C ILE A 26 13.85 13.80 24.86
N GLN A 27 14.71 12.96 25.45
CA GLN A 27 14.82 12.83 26.89
C GLN A 27 15.48 14.07 27.54
N ARG A 28 16.57 14.53 26.94
CA ARG A 28 17.35 15.68 27.48
C ARG A 28 16.77 17.04 27.07
N ARG A 29 15.79 17.07 26.16
CA ARG A 29 15.27 18.29 25.56
C ARG A 29 16.38 19.21 25.05
N SER A 30 17.44 18.61 24.50
CA SER A 30 18.58 19.35 23.95
C SER A 30 19.23 18.57 22.82
N ILE A 31 19.83 19.28 21.89
CA ILE A 31 20.63 18.78 20.79
C ILE A 31 22.01 19.38 20.80
N VAL A 32 22.98 18.68 20.21
CA VAL A 32 24.33 19.17 20.01
C VAL A 32 24.61 19.28 18.53
N LYS A 33 25.07 20.41 18.03
CA LYS A 33 25.44 20.57 16.62
C LYS A 33 26.68 19.75 16.31
N VAL A 34 26.74 19.23 15.09
CA VAL A 34 27.94 18.55 14.59
C VAL A 34 29.16 19.49 14.67
N GLY A 35 30.24 19.00 15.26
CA GLY A 35 31.46 19.83 15.50
C GLY A 35 31.41 20.77 16.72
N SER A 36 30.37 20.70 17.54
CA SER A 36 30.25 21.48 18.79
C SER A 36 29.99 20.54 19.96
N ASN A 37 30.41 20.97 21.18
CA ASN A 37 30.09 20.28 22.43
C ASN A 37 29.04 21.03 23.26
N THR A 38 28.50 22.15 22.76
CA THR A 38 27.55 22.97 23.50
C THR A 38 26.12 22.46 23.27
N PRO A 39 25.38 22.04 24.31
CA PRO A 39 24.00 21.64 24.19
C PRO A 39 23.10 22.84 23.93
N ILE A 40 22.18 22.70 22.98
CA ILE A 40 21.18 23.71 22.66
C ILE A 40 19.83 23.17 23.15
N PRO A 41 19.12 23.86 24.04
CA PRO A 41 17.82 23.43 24.51
C PRO A 41 16.82 23.47 23.37
N ILE A 42 15.91 22.45 23.31
CA ILE A 42 14.82 22.37 22.36
C ILE A 42 13.49 22.23 23.11
N ASP A 43 12.51 22.98 22.66
CA ASP A 43 11.12 22.79 23.05
C ASP A 43 10.32 22.45 21.79
N ILE A 44 9.95 21.16 21.66
CA ILE A 44 9.33 20.65 20.46
C ILE A 44 8.10 19.80 20.80
N ARG A 45 7.08 19.89 19.95
CA ARG A 45 6.01 18.90 19.87
C ARG A 45 6.32 17.94 18.73
N LEU A 46 6.62 16.70 19.09
CA LEU A 46 7.00 15.67 18.14
C LEU A 46 5.74 14.94 17.62
N ILE A 47 5.67 14.77 16.31
CA ILE A 47 4.68 13.97 15.62
C ILE A 47 5.47 12.98 14.74
N CYS A 48 5.21 11.69 14.88
CA CYS A 48 5.85 10.65 14.08
C CYS A 48 4.80 9.95 13.23
N ALA A 49 5.19 9.57 12.01
CA ALA A 49 4.39 8.71 11.14
C ALA A 49 5.21 7.52 10.64
N THR A 50 4.56 6.41 10.39
CA THR A 50 5.17 5.22 9.79
C THR A 50 4.09 4.33 9.17
N ASN A 51 4.46 3.61 8.12
CA ASN A 51 3.67 2.54 7.53
C ASN A 51 4.10 1.14 8.01
N ARG A 52 5.10 1.07 8.91
CA ARG A 52 5.64 -0.19 9.44
C ARG A 52 5.08 -0.49 10.83
N ASN A 53 4.92 -1.77 11.14
CA ASN A 53 4.58 -2.20 12.50
C ASN A 53 5.82 -2.10 13.39
N LEU A 54 5.89 -1.05 14.22
CA LEU A 54 7.03 -0.81 15.10
C LEU A 54 7.18 -1.89 16.19
N GLN A 55 6.09 -2.54 16.62
CA GLN A 55 6.15 -3.62 17.61
C GLN A 55 6.85 -4.86 17.03
N GLU A 56 6.53 -5.22 15.78
CA GLU A 56 7.23 -6.30 15.09
C GLU A 56 8.70 -5.97 14.86
N MET A 57 9.02 -4.71 14.56
CA MET A 57 10.40 -4.26 14.40
C MET A 57 11.19 -4.34 15.71
N VAL A 58 10.56 -4.04 16.86
CA VAL A 58 11.16 -4.24 18.19
C VAL A 58 11.45 -5.72 18.43
N ALA A 59 10.50 -6.60 18.14
CA ALA A 59 10.69 -8.05 18.29
C ALA A 59 11.83 -8.60 17.42
N LYS A 60 12.08 -7.98 16.25
CA LYS A 60 13.20 -8.31 15.34
C LYS A 60 14.52 -7.60 15.68
N GLY A 61 14.55 -6.71 16.68
CA GLY A 61 15.72 -5.92 17.02
C GLY A 61 16.06 -4.80 16.04
N GLU A 62 15.13 -4.43 15.15
CA GLU A 62 15.29 -3.36 14.15
C GLU A 62 14.88 -1.99 14.70
N PHE A 63 14.09 -1.95 15.75
CA PHE A 63 13.65 -0.72 16.41
C PHE A 63 13.83 -0.83 17.93
N ARG A 64 14.22 0.28 18.57
CA ARG A 64 14.45 0.30 20.03
C ARG A 64 13.13 0.39 20.77
N GLU A 65 12.95 -0.47 21.74
CA GLU A 65 11.77 -0.51 22.61
C GLU A 65 11.63 0.79 23.44
N ASP A 66 12.75 1.30 23.97
CA ASP A 66 12.77 2.51 24.79
C ASP A 66 12.36 3.76 23.99
N LEU A 67 12.73 3.84 22.71
CA LEU A 67 12.30 4.89 21.81
C LEU A 67 10.80 4.76 21.51
N LEU A 68 10.33 3.54 21.23
CA LEU A 68 8.90 3.28 20.97
C LEU A 68 8.03 3.78 22.13
N TYR A 69 8.36 3.41 23.37
CA TYR A 69 7.60 3.89 24.54
C TYR A 69 7.62 5.42 24.68
N ARG A 70 8.69 6.06 24.27
CA ARG A 70 8.82 7.52 24.39
C ARG A 70 8.02 8.30 23.37
N ILE A 71 7.88 7.78 22.14
CA ILE A 71 7.13 8.44 21.05
C ILE A 71 5.65 8.02 21.00
N ASN A 72 5.30 6.85 21.52
CA ASN A 72 3.96 6.27 21.42
C ASN A 72 3.02 6.70 22.56
N THR A 73 3.03 7.99 22.90
CA THR A 73 2.13 8.53 23.94
C THR A 73 0.67 8.59 23.45
N ILE A 74 0.46 8.95 22.20
CA ILE A 74 -0.86 8.94 21.55
C ILE A 74 -0.68 8.23 20.21
N HIS A 75 -1.39 7.13 20.04
CA HIS A 75 -1.40 6.36 18.80
C HIS A 75 -2.69 6.63 18.02
N VAL A 76 -2.53 6.95 16.74
CA VAL A 76 -3.65 7.15 15.81
C VAL A 76 -3.40 6.27 14.61
N GLU A 77 -4.28 5.32 14.38
CA GLU A 77 -4.26 4.49 13.18
C GLU A 77 -5.18 5.10 12.11
N ILE A 78 -4.63 5.29 10.91
CA ILE A 78 -5.38 5.80 9.77
C ILE A 78 -5.74 4.61 8.88
N PRO A 79 -7.02 4.24 8.78
CA PRO A 79 -7.44 3.12 7.95
C PRO A 79 -7.17 3.41 6.46
N PRO A 80 -6.88 2.38 5.65
CA PRO A 80 -6.70 2.55 4.21
C PRO A 80 -8.01 2.99 3.55
N LEU A 81 -7.89 3.63 2.37
CA LEU A 81 -9.02 4.25 1.68
C LEU A 81 -10.15 3.25 1.34
N ARG A 82 -9.82 1.98 1.08
CA ARG A 82 -10.79 0.88 0.83
C ARG A 82 -11.72 0.60 2.01
N GLU A 83 -11.32 0.96 3.23
CA GLU A 83 -12.09 0.76 4.47
C GLU A 83 -12.95 1.99 4.85
N ARG A 84 -12.75 3.12 4.13
CA ARG A 84 -13.52 4.37 4.30
C ARG A 84 -14.03 4.85 2.95
N LYS A 85 -14.88 4.05 2.33
CA LYS A 85 -15.39 4.29 0.98
C LYS A 85 -16.18 5.59 0.83
N GLU A 86 -16.81 6.04 1.92
CA GLU A 86 -17.53 7.31 1.99
C GLU A 86 -16.63 8.54 1.76
N ASP A 87 -15.32 8.43 2.03
CA ASP A 87 -14.38 9.52 1.83
C ASP A 87 -13.90 9.63 0.37
N ILE A 88 -14.07 8.58 -0.47
CA ILE A 88 -13.52 8.52 -1.82
C ILE A 88 -14.06 9.66 -2.69
N ILE A 89 -15.36 9.84 -2.76
CA ILE A 89 -15.97 10.86 -3.63
C ILE A 89 -15.69 12.27 -3.12
N PRO A 90 -15.83 12.61 -1.83
CA PRO A 90 -15.43 13.92 -1.32
C PRO A 90 -13.97 14.27 -1.59
N LEU A 91 -13.04 13.30 -1.43
CA LEU A 91 -11.62 13.50 -1.75
C LEU A 91 -11.40 13.69 -3.25
N ALA A 92 -12.03 12.88 -4.10
CA ALA A 92 -11.95 13.00 -5.56
C ALA A 92 -12.45 14.36 -6.04
N GLU A 93 -13.59 14.84 -5.52
CA GLU A 93 -14.15 16.16 -5.85
C GLU A 93 -13.20 17.28 -5.38
N ARG A 94 -12.59 17.16 -4.22
CA ARG A 94 -11.60 18.13 -3.74
C ARG A 94 -10.37 18.19 -4.64
N PHE A 95 -9.83 17.03 -5.04
CA PHE A 95 -8.70 16.97 -5.99
C PHE A 95 -9.07 17.53 -7.36
N MET A 96 -10.24 17.20 -7.88
CA MET A 96 -10.74 17.74 -9.15
C MET A 96 -10.77 19.27 -9.11
N VAL A 97 -11.36 19.88 -8.07
CA VAL A 97 -11.38 21.33 -7.90
C VAL A 97 -9.96 21.92 -7.84
N HIS A 98 -9.05 21.26 -7.10
CA HIS A 98 -7.65 21.67 -6.99
C HIS A 98 -6.97 21.67 -8.36
N PHE A 99 -7.06 20.58 -9.11
CA PHE A 99 -6.42 20.43 -10.43
C PHE A 99 -7.07 21.27 -11.51
N CYS A 100 -8.41 21.45 -11.52
CA CYS A 100 -9.06 22.41 -12.41
C CYS A 100 -8.47 23.82 -12.23
N LYS A 101 -8.27 24.25 -10.98
CA LYS A 101 -7.66 25.54 -10.68
C LYS A 101 -6.18 25.59 -11.08
N GLN A 102 -5.42 24.52 -10.83
CA GLN A 102 -3.99 24.43 -11.14
C GLN A 102 -3.71 24.50 -12.64
N TYR A 103 -4.57 23.85 -13.45
CA TYR A 103 -4.43 23.79 -14.92
C TYR A 103 -5.29 24.80 -15.68
N ASP A 104 -5.86 25.79 -14.98
CA ASP A 104 -6.71 26.84 -15.55
C ASP A 104 -7.87 26.30 -16.40
N LYS A 105 -8.48 25.21 -15.93
CA LYS A 105 -9.63 24.55 -16.55
C LYS A 105 -10.93 24.93 -15.83
N SER A 106 -12.03 24.94 -16.57
CA SER A 106 -13.36 25.10 -16.00
C SER A 106 -13.67 24.00 -15.00
N LEU A 107 -14.46 24.31 -13.96
CA LEU A 107 -14.88 23.34 -12.98
C LEU A 107 -15.68 22.21 -13.65
N MET A 108 -15.27 20.98 -13.37
CA MET A 108 -15.87 19.77 -13.91
C MET A 108 -16.74 19.06 -12.86
N LYS A 109 -17.47 18.04 -13.28
CA LYS A 109 -18.25 17.16 -12.41
C LYS A 109 -18.07 15.69 -12.86
N PHE A 110 -18.11 14.76 -11.93
CA PHE A 110 -18.14 13.34 -12.25
C PHE A 110 -19.55 12.92 -12.68
N THR A 111 -19.65 12.05 -13.69
CA THR A 111 -20.91 11.35 -13.98
C THR A 111 -21.23 10.34 -12.86
N PRO A 112 -22.49 9.91 -12.71
CA PRO A 112 -22.87 8.89 -11.73
C PRO A 112 -22.05 7.60 -11.87
N GLU A 113 -21.87 7.13 -13.11
CA GLU A 113 -21.11 5.93 -13.45
C GLU A 113 -19.61 6.09 -13.08
N ALA A 114 -19.07 7.31 -13.20
CA ALA A 114 -17.71 7.64 -12.78
C ALA A 114 -17.56 7.53 -11.25
N LYS A 115 -18.55 8.04 -10.50
CA LYS A 115 -18.57 7.94 -9.03
C LYS A 115 -18.65 6.47 -8.58
N ASP A 116 -19.49 5.67 -9.20
CA ASP A 116 -19.64 4.24 -8.90
C ASP A 116 -18.31 3.50 -9.14
N LYS A 117 -17.66 3.77 -10.26
CA LYS A 117 -16.37 3.18 -10.61
C LYS A 117 -15.26 3.55 -9.63
N LEU A 118 -15.20 4.83 -9.23
CA LEU A 118 -14.24 5.28 -8.22
C LEU A 118 -14.47 4.62 -6.86
N THR A 119 -15.74 4.48 -6.44
CA THR A 119 -16.10 3.85 -5.15
C THR A 119 -15.85 2.35 -5.13
N ALA A 120 -15.98 1.68 -6.29
CA ALA A 120 -15.77 0.23 -6.41
C ALA A 120 -14.26 -0.16 -6.41
N HIS A 121 -13.36 0.77 -6.74
CA HIS A 121 -11.93 0.46 -6.83
C HIS A 121 -11.29 0.30 -5.44
N PRO A 122 -10.36 -0.67 -5.25
CA PRO A 122 -9.77 -0.99 -3.94
C PRO A 122 -8.69 0.00 -3.46
N TRP A 123 -8.20 0.89 -4.31
CA TRP A 123 -7.23 1.96 -3.97
C TRP A 123 -6.02 1.47 -3.15
N TYR A 124 -5.26 0.51 -3.69
CA TYR A 124 -4.07 -0.03 -3.02
C TYR A 124 -3.00 1.04 -2.71
N GLY A 125 -2.85 2.04 -3.59
CA GLY A 125 -2.01 3.22 -3.37
C GLY A 125 -2.69 4.33 -2.56
N ASN A 126 -3.89 4.06 -1.99
CA ASN A 126 -4.64 4.98 -1.14
C ASN A 126 -4.89 6.35 -1.79
N ILE A 127 -4.71 7.42 -1.02
CA ILE A 127 -4.99 8.80 -1.44
C ILE A 127 -4.07 9.23 -2.59
N ARG A 128 -2.80 8.80 -2.61
CA ARG A 128 -1.86 9.14 -3.69
C ARG A 128 -2.29 8.56 -5.05
N GLU A 129 -2.78 7.33 -5.05
CA GLU A 129 -3.32 6.71 -6.27
C GLU A 129 -4.56 7.45 -6.74
N LEU A 130 -5.50 7.76 -5.84
CA LEU A 130 -6.70 8.54 -6.16
C LEU A 130 -6.33 9.91 -6.73
N GLU A 131 -5.42 10.62 -6.09
CA GLU A 131 -4.94 11.94 -6.52
C GLU A 131 -4.40 11.91 -7.95
N HIS A 132 -3.47 10.98 -8.27
CA HIS A 132 -2.93 10.84 -9.62
C HIS A 132 -3.99 10.48 -10.68
N VAL A 133 -4.93 9.61 -10.31
CA VAL A 133 -6.02 9.22 -11.24
C VAL A 133 -6.92 10.41 -11.55
N ILE A 134 -7.25 11.22 -10.54
CA ILE A 134 -8.09 12.43 -10.76
C ILE A 134 -7.30 13.49 -11.52
N GLU A 135 -6.04 13.71 -11.20
CA GLU A 135 -5.16 14.64 -11.94
C GLU A 135 -5.12 14.28 -13.43
N LYS A 136 -4.85 13.02 -13.76
CA LYS A 136 -4.82 12.53 -15.13
C LYS A 136 -6.17 12.76 -15.83
N ALA A 137 -7.28 12.47 -15.16
CA ALA A 137 -8.62 12.66 -15.71
C ALA A 137 -8.89 14.15 -16.03
N VAL A 138 -8.50 15.06 -15.14
CA VAL A 138 -8.64 16.50 -15.35
C VAL A 138 -7.79 17.00 -16.51
N ILE A 139 -6.53 16.50 -16.63
CA ILE A 139 -5.62 16.92 -17.71
C ILE A 139 -6.19 16.51 -19.09
N ILE A 140 -6.68 15.29 -19.22
CA ILE A 140 -7.11 14.71 -20.51
C ILE A 140 -8.50 15.20 -20.91
N ASN A 141 -9.36 15.53 -19.96
CA ASN A 141 -10.73 15.90 -20.23
C ASN A 141 -10.88 17.40 -20.49
N ASP A 142 -11.56 17.75 -21.57
CA ASP A 142 -11.93 19.13 -21.88
C ASP A 142 -13.46 19.40 -21.76
N SER A 143 -14.22 18.36 -21.40
CA SER A 143 -15.67 18.45 -21.17
C SER A 143 -15.97 18.85 -19.71
N PRO A 144 -17.09 19.54 -19.45
CA PRO A 144 -17.52 19.82 -18.07
C PRO A 144 -17.90 18.57 -17.25
N LEU A 145 -18.05 17.40 -17.90
CA LEU A 145 -18.35 16.13 -17.27
C LEU A 145 -17.20 15.15 -17.49
N ILE A 146 -16.76 14.51 -16.40
CA ILE A 146 -15.73 13.46 -16.42
C ILE A 146 -16.45 12.09 -16.45
N PRO A 147 -16.42 11.37 -17.59
CA PRO A 147 -17.08 10.08 -17.71
C PRO A 147 -16.21 8.93 -17.16
N ALA A 148 -16.85 7.79 -16.88
CA ALA A 148 -16.21 6.61 -16.29
C ALA A 148 -15.08 6.00 -17.15
N GLU A 149 -15.12 6.18 -18.47
CA GLU A 149 -14.15 5.64 -19.43
C GLU A 149 -12.75 6.25 -19.26
N LEU A 150 -12.66 7.48 -18.76
CA LEU A 150 -11.38 8.14 -18.51
C LEU A 150 -10.60 7.49 -17.34
N PHE A 151 -11.29 6.80 -16.44
CA PHE A 151 -10.66 6.09 -15.34
C PHE A 151 -10.20 4.71 -15.80
N GLN A 152 -8.98 4.61 -16.32
CA GLN A 152 -8.31 3.35 -16.57
C GLN A 152 -7.75 2.80 -15.26
N LEU A 153 -8.64 2.34 -14.38
CA LEU A 153 -8.26 1.77 -13.08
C LEU A 153 -7.74 0.36 -13.32
N SER A 154 -6.43 0.22 -13.46
CA SER A 154 -5.78 -1.09 -13.41
C SER A 154 -5.64 -1.47 -11.94
N VAL A 155 -6.33 -2.49 -11.50
CA VAL A 155 -5.95 -3.19 -10.28
C VAL A 155 -4.53 -3.70 -10.53
N PRO A 156 -3.51 -3.24 -9.81
CA PRO A 156 -2.21 -3.88 -9.91
C PRO A 156 -2.47 -5.36 -9.73
N ARG A 157 -2.05 -6.20 -10.66
CA ARG A 157 -1.81 -7.61 -10.39
C ARG A 157 -0.60 -7.69 -9.44
N ILE A 158 -0.73 -7.12 -8.27
CA ILE A 158 -0.15 -7.76 -7.11
C ILE A 158 -0.87 -9.09 -7.14
N ALA A 159 -0.16 -10.10 -7.63
CA ALA A 159 -0.56 -11.45 -7.36
C ALA A 159 -0.92 -11.44 -5.88
N ILE A 160 -2.20 -11.45 -5.59
CA ILE A 160 -2.70 -12.00 -4.37
C ILE A 160 -2.26 -13.46 -4.54
N GLN A 161 -0.99 -13.75 -4.28
CA GLN A 161 -0.64 -14.92 -3.58
C GLN A 161 -1.36 -14.72 -2.24
N GLU A 162 -2.68 -15.00 -2.24
CA GLU A 162 -3.18 -15.74 -1.13
C GLU A 162 -2.17 -16.85 -0.96
N GLN A 163 -1.25 -16.63 -0.04
CA GLN A 163 -0.53 -17.67 0.65
C GLN A 163 -1.59 -18.36 1.54
N SER A 164 -2.62 -18.92 0.90
CA SER A 164 -3.11 -20.18 1.36
C SER A 164 -1.84 -21.02 1.37
N ILE A 165 -1.45 -21.47 2.55
CA ILE A 165 -0.43 -22.50 2.71
C ILE A 165 -1.03 -23.74 2.02
N SER A 166 -0.98 -23.75 0.68
CA SER A 166 -1.37 -24.89 -0.11
C SER A 166 -0.23 -25.88 0.03
N THR A 167 -0.56 -27.04 0.50
CA THR A 167 0.40 -28.15 0.55
C THR A 167 0.93 -28.40 -0.86
N LEU A 168 2.12 -28.96 -0.99
CA LEU A 168 2.67 -29.38 -2.29
C LEU A 168 1.66 -30.22 -3.09
N GLU A 169 0.87 -31.04 -2.42
CA GLU A 169 -0.19 -31.85 -3.02
C GLU A 169 -1.34 -31.01 -3.61
N GLU A 170 -1.78 -29.98 -2.91
CA GLU A 170 -2.81 -29.06 -3.41
C GLU A 170 -2.32 -28.24 -4.62
N MET A 171 -1.06 -27.81 -4.61
CA MET A 171 -0.45 -27.16 -5.76
C MET A 171 -0.36 -28.10 -6.97
N GLU A 172 0.02 -29.35 -6.76
CA GLU A 172 0.04 -30.36 -7.83
C GLU A 172 -1.36 -30.56 -8.44
N VAL A 173 -2.39 -30.70 -7.60
CA VAL A 173 -3.79 -30.84 -8.05
C VAL A 173 -4.22 -29.65 -8.90
N GLN A 174 -3.93 -28.43 -8.44
CA GLN A 174 -4.27 -27.21 -9.20
C GLN A 174 -3.54 -27.12 -10.53
N MET A 175 -2.26 -27.48 -10.58
CA MET A 175 -1.47 -27.49 -11.81
C MET A 175 -2.01 -28.52 -12.80
N ILE A 176 -2.35 -29.73 -12.33
CA ILE A 176 -2.93 -30.78 -13.20
C ILE A 176 -4.28 -30.32 -13.74
N ARG A 177 -5.18 -29.77 -12.94
CA ARG A 177 -6.49 -29.27 -13.39
C ARG A 177 -6.35 -28.18 -14.44
N LYS A 178 -5.51 -27.16 -14.18
CA LYS A 178 -5.26 -26.09 -15.16
C LYS A 178 -4.71 -26.61 -16.49
N ALA A 179 -3.80 -27.58 -16.44
CA ALA A 179 -3.25 -28.18 -17.66
C ALA A 179 -4.28 -29.04 -18.40
N LEU A 180 -5.18 -29.76 -17.70
CA LEU A 180 -6.28 -30.50 -18.30
C LEU A 180 -7.25 -29.57 -19.02
N ASP A 181 -7.63 -28.46 -18.40
CA ASP A 181 -8.51 -27.46 -19.01
C ASP A 181 -7.86 -26.81 -20.24
N ALA A 182 -6.58 -26.45 -20.15
CA ALA A 182 -5.84 -25.83 -21.25
C ALA A 182 -5.63 -26.76 -22.45
N CYS A 183 -5.48 -28.07 -22.22
CA CYS A 183 -5.25 -29.07 -23.27
C CYS A 183 -6.53 -29.85 -23.67
N ALA A 184 -7.71 -29.37 -23.29
CA ALA A 184 -9.01 -30.01 -23.58
C ALA A 184 -9.03 -31.51 -23.28
N GLY A 185 -8.39 -31.94 -22.20
CA GLY A 185 -8.36 -33.33 -21.73
C GLY A 185 -7.34 -34.25 -22.45
N ASN A 186 -6.50 -33.71 -23.33
CA ASN A 186 -5.47 -34.52 -24.00
C ASN A 186 -4.30 -34.83 -23.07
N LEU A 187 -4.33 -36.02 -22.45
CA LEU A 187 -3.33 -36.44 -21.44
C LEU A 187 -1.89 -36.43 -21.93
N SER A 188 -1.62 -36.65 -23.23
CA SER A 188 -0.28 -36.60 -23.79
C SER A 188 0.24 -35.17 -23.84
N ALA A 189 -0.59 -34.19 -24.22
CA ALA A 189 -0.27 -32.79 -24.23
C ALA A 189 -0.09 -32.25 -22.81
N VAL A 190 -0.96 -32.65 -21.86
CA VAL A 190 -0.87 -32.30 -20.44
C VAL A 190 0.44 -32.79 -19.83
N ALA A 191 0.83 -34.05 -20.08
CA ALA A 191 2.07 -34.61 -19.57
C ALA A 191 3.30 -33.86 -20.11
N ALA A 192 3.30 -33.51 -21.41
CA ALA A 192 4.35 -32.71 -22.02
C ALA A 192 4.43 -31.30 -21.43
N GLN A 193 3.28 -30.64 -21.22
CA GLN A 193 3.21 -29.30 -20.62
C GLN A 193 3.70 -29.28 -19.18
N LEU A 194 3.43 -30.34 -18.40
CA LEU A 194 3.86 -30.47 -17.00
C LEU A 194 5.27 -31.05 -16.86
N GLY A 195 5.95 -31.40 -17.95
CA GLY A 195 7.31 -31.96 -17.94
C GLY A 195 7.41 -33.35 -17.30
N ILE A 196 6.31 -34.13 -17.28
CA ILE A 196 6.24 -35.47 -16.68
C ILE A 196 5.83 -36.54 -17.71
N THR A 197 6.06 -37.81 -17.39
CA THR A 197 5.58 -38.88 -18.26
C THR A 197 4.05 -39.06 -18.16
N ARG A 198 3.44 -39.55 -19.22
CA ARG A 198 1.99 -39.87 -19.23
C ARG A 198 1.61 -40.87 -18.10
N GLN A 199 2.49 -41.81 -17.80
CA GLN A 199 2.30 -42.78 -16.72
C GLN A 199 2.31 -42.09 -15.33
N THR A 200 3.23 -41.15 -15.12
CA THR A 200 3.31 -40.36 -13.89
C THR A 200 2.07 -39.49 -13.71
N LEU A 201 1.60 -38.85 -14.79
CA LEU A 201 0.35 -38.07 -14.77
C LEU A 201 -0.85 -38.96 -14.37
N TYR A 202 -1.00 -40.14 -15.01
CA TYR A 202 -2.08 -41.06 -14.68
C TYR A 202 -2.08 -41.52 -13.21
N ASN A 203 -0.89 -41.84 -12.67
CA ASN A 203 -0.74 -42.22 -11.27
C ASN A 203 -1.12 -41.06 -10.31
N LYS A 204 -0.74 -39.83 -10.64
CA LYS A 204 -1.11 -38.64 -9.86
C LYS A 204 -2.60 -38.35 -9.94
N MET A 205 -3.21 -38.42 -11.11
CA MET A 205 -4.65 -38.26 -11.27
C MET A 205 -5.43 -39.30 -10.45
N LYS A 206 -5.01 -40.56 -10.51
CA LYS A 206 -5.62 -41.63 -9.68
C LYS A 206 -5.45 -41.39 -8.18
N LYS A 207 -4.29 -40.88 -7.74
CA LYS A 207 -4.02 -40.51 -6.32
C LYS A 207 -4.94 -39.38 -5.84
N PHE A 208 -5.20 -38.39 -6.68
CA PHE A 208 -5.93 -37.20 -6.31
C PHE A 208 -7.44 -37.22 -6.72
N GLY A 209 -7.90 -38.30 -7.33
CA GLY A 209 -9.31 -38.43 -7.74
C GLY A 209 -9.74 -37.50 -8.87
N LEU A 210 -8.85 -37.24 -9.84
CA LEU A 210 -9.07 -36.40 -11.02
C LEU A 210 -9.43 -37.19 -12.25
#